data_32f58750463c53d2ecc17882c4896fc9
#
_entry.id   32f58750463c53d2ecc17882c4896fc9
#
_cell.length_a   1.000
_cell.length_b   1.000
_cell.length_c   1.000
_cell.angle_alpha   90.00
_cell.angle_beta   90.00
_cell.angle_gamma   90.00
#
_symmetry.space_group_name_H-M   'P 1'
#
loop_
_entity.id
_entity.type
_entity.pdbx_description
1 polymer ?
#
loop_
_entity_poly.entity_id
_entity_poly.type
_entity_poly.pdbx_seq_one_letter_code
_entity_poly.pdbx_strand_id
1 'polypeptide(L)'
;TNVLHNYLLMFKKRENILEIEEGNLLSPKFDNDGLIPVITMCSKTKDILMHGYMNVEAFKKTIETKEAHYFSRSRQQIWHKGKTSGFTQKVLEIRIDDDQDSVWLTVDIGNGSSCHVGYRSCFYRSIPLGPIDNGRQIKMKFEEKEKSFNPEIVYKGQPNPTEI
;
A
#
# COMPACT_ATOMS: atom_id res chain seq x y z
N THR A 1 20.10 -14.83 -11.63
CA THR A 1 19.33 -15.88 -12.32
C THR A 1 18.57 -16.78 -11.35
N ASN A 2 19.16 -17.17 -10.23
CA ASN A 2 18.50 -18.05 -9.26
C ASN A 2 17.33 -17.35 -8.52
N VAL A 3 17.42 -16.06 -8.29
CA VAL A 3 16.38 -15.28 -7.61
C VAL A 3 15.12 -15.21 -8.47
N LEU A 4 15.26 -14.88 -9.76
CA LEU A 4 14.15 -14.81 -10.69
C LEU A 4 13.49 -16.19 -10.89
N HIS A 5 14.28 -17.25 -10.92
CA HIS A 5 13.78 -18.61 -11.05
C HIS A 5 12.97 -19.04 -9.80
N ASN A 6 13.42 -18.68 -8.60
CA ASN A 6 12.69 -18.94 -7.36
C ASN A 6 11.36 -18.18 -7.27
N TYR A 7 11.29 -16.96 -7.80
CA TYR A 7 10.03 -16.21 -7.87
C TYR A 7 9.05 -16.82 -8.87
N LEU A 8 9.56 -17.31 -10.00
CA LEU A 8 8.72 -17.99 -11.00
C LEU A 8 8.14 -19.32 -10.51
N LEU A 9 8.77 -19.97 -9.50
CA LEU A 9 8.24 -21.18 -8.87
C LEU A 9 7.17 -20.86 -7.81
N MET A 10 7.21 -19.67 -7.17
CA MET A 10 6.25 -19.26 -6.16
C MET A 10 4.91 -18.86 -6.77
N PHE A 11 4.91 -18.19 -7.91
CA PHE A 11 3.71 -17.74 -8.61
C PHE A 11 3.42 -18.64 -9.80
N LYS A 12 2.15 -19.03 -9.93
CA LYS A 12 1.68 -19.76 -11.10
C LYS A 12 1.74 -18.83 -12.32
N LYS A 13 2.24 -19.35 -13.45
CA LYS A 13 2.25 -18.62 -14.70
C LYS A 13 0.81 -18.35 -15.18
N ARG A 14 0.56 -17.15 -15.69
CA ARG A 14 -0.76 -16.72 -16.19
C ARG A 14 -1.01 -17.23 -17.60
N GLU A 15 -1.71 -18.34 -17.73
CA GLU A 15 -1.94 -19.00 -19.03
C GLU A 15 -3.41 -19.17 -19.37
N ASN A 16 -4.28 -19.20 -18.35
CA ASN A 16 -5.68 -19.57 -18.51
C ASN A 16 -6.56 -18.70 -17.63
N ILE A 17 -7.55 -18.04 -18.23
CA ILE A 17 -8.46 -17.13 -17.53
C ILE A 17 -9.21 -17.84 -16.40
N LEU A 18 -9.74 -19.02 -16.68
CA LEU A 18 -10.51 -19.79 -15.69
C LEU A 18 -9.68 -20.14 -14.45
N GLU A 19 -8.42 -20.54 -14.66
CA GLU A 19 -7.50 -20.81 -13.55
C GLU A 19 -7.16 -19.55 -12.75
N ILE A 20 -7.03 -18.40 -13.42
CA ILE A 20 -6.76 -17.13 -12.76
C ILE A 20 -7.93 -16.71 -11.88
N GLU A 21 -9.15 -16.77 -12.41
CA GLU A 21 -10.35 -16.26 -11.74
C GLU A 21 -10.95 -17.24 -10.73
N GLU A 22 -10.91 -18.54 -11.02
CA GLU A 22 -11.59 -19.56 -10.21
C GLU A 22 -10.64 -20.60 -9.59
N GLY A 23 -9.37 -20.60 -9.95
CA GLY A 23 -8.36 -21.49 -9.37
C GLY A 23 -7.90 -20.99 -8.01
N ASN A 24 -7.07 -21.79 -7.35
CA ASN A 24 -6.55 -21.48 -6.01
C ASN A 24 -5.03 -21.26 -5.96
N LEU A 25 -4.38 -21.15 -7.11
CA LEU A 25 -2.97 -20.86 -7.19
C LEU A 25 -2.73 -19.36 -7.39
N LEU A 26 -1.81 -18.80 -6.62
CA LEU A 26 -1.46 -17.39 -6.73
C LEU A 26 -0.73 -17.12 -8.06
N SER A 27 -1.32 -16.25 -8.86
CA SER A 27 -0.87 -15.93 -10.22
C SER A 27 -0.97 -14.42 -10.48
N PRO A 28 -0.25 -13.60 -9.70
CA PRO A 28 -0.42 -12.15 -9.73
C PRO A 28 0.02 -11.54 -11.05
N LYS A 29 -0.70 -10.51 -11.46
CA LYS A 29 -0.34 -9.70 -12.63
C LYS A 29 0.38 -8.44 -12.17
N PHE A 30 1.66 -8.35 -12.48
CA PHE A 30 2.42 -7.12 -12.33
C PHE A 30 2.31 -6.29 -13.61
N ASP A 31 2.32 -4.99 -13.48
CA ASP A 31 2.29 -4.07 -14.62
C ASP A 31 3.62 -4.08 -15.41
N ASN A 32 3.73 -3.21 -16.42
CA ASN A 32 4.94 -3.10 -17.24
C ASN A 32 6.19 -2.66 -16.48
N ASP A 33 6.01 -2.04 -15.32
CA ASP A 33 7.10 -1.65 -14.42
C ASP A 33 7.39 -2.72 -13.35
N GLY A 34 6.72 -3.86 -13.42
CA GLY A 34 6.86 -4.95 -12.46
C GLY A 34 6.18 -4.70 -11.13
N LEU A 35 5.13 -3.85 -11.10
CA LEU A 35 4.44 -3.44 -9.89
C LEU A 35 2.98 -3.90 -9.87
N ILE A 36 2.49 -4.17 -8.66
CA ILE A 36 1.08 -4.43 -8.39
C ILE A 36 0.57 -3.43 -7.35
N PRO A 37 -0.59 -2.79 -7.57
CA PRO A 37 -1.15 -1.86 -6.59
C PRO A 37 -1.64 -2.59 -5.34
N VAL A 38 -1.52 -1.91 -4.21
CA VAL A 38 -1.87 -2.42 -2.88
C VAL A 38 -2.71 -1.41 -2.15
N ILE A 39 -3.84 -1.86 -1.61
CA ILE A 39 -4.67 -1.09 -0.68
C ILE A 39 -4.48 -1.68 0.71
N THR A 40 -4.25 -0.84 1.71
CA THR A 40 -4.01 -1.27 3.09
C THR A 40 -5.10 -0.75 4.00
N MET A 41 -5.74 -1.66 4.73
CA MET A 41 -6.86 -1.39 5.62
C MET A 41 -6.51 -1.74 7.07
N CYS A 42 -6.96 -0.93 8.01
CA CYS A 42 -6.85 -1.22 9.43
C CYS A 42 -7.80 -2.36 9.84
N SER A 43 -7.27 -3.38 10.52
CA SER A 43 -8.05 -4.53 10.97
C SER A 43 -9.13 -4.18 12.00
N LYS A 44 -8.85 -3.19 12.85
CA LYS A 44 -9.75 -2.80 13.95
C LYS A 44 -10.85 -1.85 13.50
N THR A 45 -10.49 -0.78 12.78
CA THR A 45 -11.45 0.27 12.39
C THR A 45 -12.06 0.06 11.02
N LYS A 46 -11.45 -0.80 10.20
CA LYS A 46 -11.82 -1.03 8.80
C LYS A 46 -11.59 0.18 7.89
N ASP A 47 -10.90 1.19 8.37
CA ASP A 47 -10.51 2.34 7.54
C ASP A 47 -9.40 1.95 6.57
N ILE A 48 -9.47 2.54 5.37
CA ILE A 48 -8.34 2.47 4.43
C ILE A 48 -7.25 3.41 4.93
N LEU A 49 -6.04 2.88 5.07
CA LEU A 49 -4.91 3.61 5.62
C LEU A 49 -4.03 4.23 4.54
N MET A 50 -3.78 3.49 3.47
CA MET A 50 -2.91 3.94 2.39
C MET A 50 -3.11 3.12 1.13
N HIS A 51 -2.58 3.64 0.03
CA HIS A 51 -2.36 2.95 -1.23
C HIS A 51 -0.85 2.93 -1.51
N GLY A 52 -0.36 1.83 -2.04
CA GLY A 52 1.04 1.69 -2.42
C GLY A 52 1.22 0.68 -3.55
N TYR A 53 2.46 0.30 -3.79
CA TYR A 53 2.83 -0.68 -4.81
C TYR A 53 3.79 -1.70 -4.22
N MET A 54 3.77 -2.90 -4.79
CA MET A 54 4.75 -3.95 -4.51
C MET A 54 5.35 -4.44 -5.82
N ASN A 55 6.66 -4.69 -5.82
CA ASN A 55 7.26 -5.55 -6.80
C ASN A 55 7.23 -7.01 -6.29
N VAL A 56 7.72 -7.96 -7.05
CA VAL A 56 7.73 -9.38 -6.67
C VAL A 56 8.44 -9.58 -5.32
N GLU A 57 9.57 -8.93 -5.11
CA GLU A 57 10.35 -9.07 -3.88
C GLU A 57 9.64 -8.49 -2.65
N ALA A 58 9.02 -7.31 -2.77
CA ALA A 58 8.23 -6.71 -1.69
C ALA A 58 7.02 -7.58 -1.34
N PHE A 59 6.35 -8.13 -2.34
CA PHE A 59 5.22 -9.05 -2.15
C PHE A 59 5.66 -10.32 -1.40
N LYS A 60 6.76 -10.92 -1.82
CA LYS A 60 7.34 -12.09 -1.16
C LYS A 60 7.71 -11.78 0.30
N LYS A 61 8.41 -10.68 0.55
CA LYS A 61 8.81 -10.27 1.90
C LYS A 61 7.61 -10.04 2.81
N THR A 62 6.54 -9.44 2.28
CA THR A 62 5.29 -9.25 3.03
C THR A 62 4.67 -10.57 3.45
N ILE A 63 4.62 -11.55 2.55
CA ILE A 63 4.12 -12.90 2.86
C ILE A 63 4.98 -13.59 3.93
N GLU A 64 6.29 -13.56 3.76
CA GLU A 64 7.23 -14.28 4.63
C GLU A 64 7.32 -13.68 6.03
N THR A 65 7.41 -12.35 6.12
CA THR A 65 7.64 -11.65 7.39
C THR A 65 6.36 -11.31 8.15
N LYS A 66 5.22 -11.30 7.46
CA LYS A 66 3.94 -10.78 7.98
C LYS A 66 4.01 -9.31 8.36
N GLU A 67 4.95 -8.58 7.80
CA GLU A 67 5.05 -7.12 7.90
C GLU A 67 5.02 -6.51 6.51
N ALA A 68 4.29 -5.40 6.34
CA ALA A 68 4.11 -4.81 5.03
C ALA A 68 5.41 -4.22 4.47
N HIS A 69 5.74 -4.64 3.27
CA HIS A 69 6.82 -4.10 2.45
C HIS A 69 6.22 -3.59 1.16
N TYR A 70 6.65 -2.42 0.73
CA TYR A 70 6.19 -1.78 -0.50
C TYR A 70 7.38 -1.49 -1.41
N PHE A 71 7.10 -1.15 -2.65
CA PHE A 71 8.09 -0.61 -3.56
C PHE A 71 7.86 0.89 -3.74
N SER A 72 8.87 1.68 -3.42
CA SER A 72 8.84 3.13 -3.61
C SER A 72 9.17 3.48 -5.05
N ARG A 73 8.21 4.02 -5.79
CA ARG A 73 8.40 4.42 -7.19
C ARG A 73 9.37 5.59 -7.32
N SER A 74 9.28 6.56 -6.43
CA SER A 74 10.17 7.74 -6.47
C SER A 74 11.63 7.40 -6.14
N ARG A 75 11.86 6.49 -5.20
CA ARG A 75 13.20 6.07 -4.77
C ARG A 75 13.71 4.82 -5.48
N GLN A 76 12.84 4.12 -6.23
CA GLN A 76 13.14 2.86 -6.93
C GLN A 76 13.76 1.81 -6.03
N GLN A 77 13.19 1.63 -4.85
CA GLN A 77 13.66 0.65 -3.87
C GLN A 77 12.54 0.09 -3.01
N ILE A 78 12.78 -1.07 -2.41
CA ILE A 78 11.88 -1.68 -1.44
C ILE A 78 11.88 -0.85 -0.17
N TRP A 79 10.70 -0.68 0.39
CA TRP A 79 10.46 0.07 1.60
C TRP A 79 9.73 -0.81 2.61
N HIS A 80 10.40 -1.15 3.71
CA HIS A 80 9.79 -1.80 4.86
C HIS A 80 9.02 -0.75 5.67
N LYS A 81 7.70 -0.82 5.63
CA LYS A 81 6.85 0.16 6.31
C LYS A 81 7.12 0.14 7.82
N GLY A 82 7.48 1.31 8.36
CA GLY A 82 7.75 1.48 9.77
C GLY A 82 9.21 1.28 10.20
N LYS A 83 10.11 0.92 9.28
CA LYS A 83 11.53 0.76 9.61
C LYS A 83 12.15 2.01 10.21
N THR A 84 11.81 3.20 9.68
CA THR A 84 12.28 4.48 10.19
C THR A 84 11.36 5.07 11.25
N SER A 85 10.05 5.07 11.01
CA SER A 85 9.07 5.71 11.90
C SER A 85 8.72 4.89 13.14
N GLY A 86 8.97 3.59 13.14
CA GLY A 86 8.49 2.66 14.15
C GLY A 86 7.04 2.23 13.96
N PHE A 87 6.32 2.79 12.98
CA PHE A 87 4.91 2.47 12.70
C PHE A 87 4.80 1.32 11.70
N THR A 88 5.18 0.11 12.13
CA THR A 88 5.07 -1.10 11.30
C THR A 88 3.61 -1.46 11.05
N GLN A 89 3.38 -2.19 9.97
CA GLN A 89 2.08 -2.73 9.63
C GLN A 89 2.16 -4.26 9.71
N LYS A 90 1.62 -4.83 10.78
CA LYS A 90 1.54 -6.28 10.94
C LYS A 90 0.40 -6.81 10.06
N VAL A 91 0.73 -7.63 9.10
CA VAL A 91 -0.23 -8.18 8.14
C VAL A 91 -0.96 -9.36 8.75
N LEU A 92 -2.29 -9.27 8.84
CA LEU A 92 -3.17 -10.32 9.33
C LEU A 92 -3.83 -11.09 8.20
N GLU A 93 -4.07 -10.46 7.06
CA GLU A 93 -4.67 -11.07 5.89
C GLU A 93 -4.20 -10.36 4.62
N ILE A 94 -4.02 -11.13 3.56
CA ILE A 94 -3.77 -10.63 2.21
C ILE A 94 -4.84 -11.20 1.30
N ARG A 95 -5.55 -10.35 0.58
CA ARG A 95 -6.48 -10.75 -0.48
C ARG A 95 -5.98 -10.21 -1.82
N ILE A 96 -6.33 -10.90 -2.87
CA ILE A 96 -6.09 -10.47 -4.23
C ILE A 96 -7.43 -10.48 -4.97
N ASP A 97 -7.62 -9.57 -5.94
CA ASP A 97 -8.89 -9.49 -6.65
C ASP A 97 -9.06 -10.59 -7.70
N ASP A 98 -10.17 -10.57 -8.43
CA ASP A 98 -10.59 -11.64 -9.32
C ASP A 98 -9.59 -11.93 -10.44
N ASP A 99 -9.03 -10.93 -11.07
CA ASP A 99 -8.02 -11.06 -12.12
C ASP A 99 -6.57 -10.98 -11.61
N GLN A 100 -6.41 -10.93 -10.29
CA GLN A 100 -5.13 -10.95 -9.58
C GLN A 100 -4.19 -9.80 -9.98
N ASP A 101 -4.72 -8.60 -10.16
CA ASP A 101 -3.95 -7.41 -10.48
C ASP A 101 -3.97 -6.31 -9.41
N SER A 102 -4.64 -6.56 -8.28
CA SER A 102 -4.70 -5.66 -7.13
C SER A 102 -4.72 -6.42 -5.82
N VAL A 103 -3.97 -5.94 -4.84
CA VAL A 103 -3.78 -6.57 -3.53
C VAL A 103 -4.44 -5.76 -2.44
N TRP A 104 -5.06 -6.43 -1.49
CA TRP A 104 -5.63 -5.83 -0.29
C TRP A 104 -4.98 -6.43 0.95
N LEU A 105 -4.28 -5.59 1.74
CA LEU A 105 -3.74 -5.95 3.04
C LEU A 105 -4.69 -5.52 4.16
N THR A 106 -4.94 -6.42 5.09
CA THR A 106 -5.53 -6.09 6.39
C THR A 106 -4.44 -6.13 7.43
N VAL A 107 -4.21 -5.01 8.12
CA VAL A 107 -3.07 -4.84 9.03
C VAL A 107 -3.48 -4.40 10.42
N ASP A 108 -2.68 -4.79 11.42
CA ASP A 108 -2.72 -4.23 12.76
C ASP A 108 -1.59 -3.20 12.89
N ILE A 109 -1.96 -1.96 13.14
CA ILE A 109 -1.02 -0.85 13.35
C ILE A 109 -0.98 -0.40 14.82
N GLY A 110 -1.74 -1.06 15.71
CA GLY A 110 -1.88 -0.61 17.09
C GLY A 110 -2.40 0.84 17.14
N ASN A 111 -1.68 1.71 17.86
CA ASN A 111 -1.94 3.14 17.92
C ASN A 111 -1.09 3.94 16.90
N GLY A 112 -0.50 3.26 15.92
CA GLY A 112 0.37 3.86 14.92
C GLY A 112 -0.37 4.61 13.83
N SER A 113 0.40 5.14 12.90
CA SER A 113 -0.05 5.91 11.74
C SER A 113 0.59 5.42 10.47
N SER A 114 -0.09 5.60 9.34
CA SER A 114 0.42 5.19 8.04
C SER A 114 0.84 6.37 7.15
N CYS A 115 0.41 7.58 7.47
CA CYS A 115 0.69 8.77 6.68
C CYS A 115 1.95 9.49 7.14
N HIS A 116 2.86 9.81 6.20
CA HIS A 116 4.08 10.58 6.51
C HIS A 116 3.81 12.03 6.93
N VAL A 117 2.62 12.56 6.63
CA VAL A 117 2.20 13.90 7.04
C VAL A 117 1.86 13.97 8.53
N GLY A 118 1.62 12.82 9.16
CA GLY A 118 1.32 12.72 10.58
C GLY A 118 -0.10 12.26 10.90
N TYR A 119 -0.97 12.16 9.91
CA TYR A 119 -2.32 11.62 10.09
C TYR A 119 -2.29 10.09 10.13
N ARG A 120 -3.30 9.51 10.77
CA ARG A 120 -3.41 8.05 10.87
C ARG A 120 -3.59 7.40 9.51
N SER A 121 -4.49 7.94 8.68
CA SER A 121 -4.72 7.52 7.30
C SER A 121 -4.14 8.53 6.31
N CYS A 122 -3.64 8.05 5.19
CA CYS A 122 -3.29 8.91 4.06
C CYS A 122 -4.51 9.58 3.44
N PHE A 123 -5.70 9.01 3.66
CA PHE A 123 -6.99 9.51 3.14
C PHE A 123 -7.70 10.39 4.18
N TYR A 124 -7.00 11.36 4.73
CA TYR A 124 -7.51 12.21 5.81
C TYR A 124 -8.36 13.39 5.34
N ARG A 125 -8.54 13.57 4.04
CA ARG A 125 -9.37 14.63 3.46
C ARG A 125 -10.38 14.05 2.49
N SER A 126 -11.57 14.63 2.44
CA SER A 126 -12.60 14.25 1.49
C SER A 126 -12.86 15.35 0.47
N ILE A 127 -13.37 14.96 -0.68
CA ILE A 127 -13.74 15.83 -1.78
C ILE A 127 -15.27 15.95 -1.76
N PRO A 128 -15.85 17.18 -1.75
CA PRO A 128 -17.28 17.34 -1.76
C PRO A 128 -17.90 16.84 -3.07
N LEU A 129 -19.07 16.24 -2.97
CA LEU A 129 -19.84 15.76 -4.11
C LEU A 129 -20.95 16.76 -4.45
N GLY A 130 -21.27 16.87 -5.73
CA GLY A 130 -22.34 17.72 -6.25
C GLY A 130 -21.87 18.56 -7.44
N PRO A 131 -22.70 19.57 -7.86
CA PRO A 131 -22.33 20.43 -8.97
C PRO A 131 -21.00 21.16 -8.77
N ILE A 132 -20.21 21.23 -9.82
CA ILE A 132 -18.91 21.93 -9.81
C ILE A 132 -19.13 23.37 -10.27
N ASP A 133 -18.64 24.33 -9.47
CA ASP A 133 -18.56 25.72 -9.86
C ASP A 133 -17.23 25.94 -10.61
N ASN A 134 -17.32 26.07 -11.93
CA ASN A 134 -16.14 26.15 -12.81
C ASN A 134 -15.28 27.42 -12.60
N GLY A 135 -15.75 28.38 -11.84
CA GLY A 135 -14.97 29.60 -11.52
C GLY A 135 -14.19 29.52 -10.23
N ARG A 136 -14.26 28.40 -9.50
CA ARG A 136 -13.67 28.29 -8.16
C ARG A 136 -12.89 27.01 -7.98
N GLN A 137 -11.87 27.08 -7.13
CA GLN A 137 -11.13 25.90 -6.69
C GLN A 137 -11.98 25.08 -5.72
N ILE A 138 -11.91 23.76 -5.84
CA ILE A 138 -12.61 22.83 -4.95
C ILE A 138 -11.87 22.81 -3.61
N LYS A 139 -12.61 23.04 -2.52
CA LYS A 139 -12.09 22.94 -1.16
C LYS A 139 -12.37 21.57 -0.59
N MET A 140 -11.34 20.90 -0.10
CA MET A 140 -11.47 19.62 0.59
C MET A 140 -11.86 19.84 2.07
N LYS A 141 -12.49 18.81 2.65
CA LYS A 141 -12.82 18.76 4.07
C LYS A 141 -11.83 17.80 4.77
N PHE A 142 -11.30 18.23 5.92
CA PHE A 142 -10.47 17.36 6.77
C PHE A 142 -11.36 16.40 7.56
N GLU A 143 -11.19 15.12 7.37
CA GLU A 143 -11.87 14.05 8.12
C GLU A 143 -11.13 13.69 9.41
N GLU A 144 -9.78 13.77 9.39
CA GLU A 144 -8.95 13.74 10.59
C GLU A 144 -8.50 15.17 10.90
N LYS A 145 -8.89 15.68 12.05
CA LYS A 145 -8.63 17.08 12.43
C LYS A 145 -7.26 17.25 13.08
N GLU A 146 -6.73 16.20 13.69
CA GLU A 146 -5.47 16.24 14.43
C GLU A 146 -4.51 15.19 13.88
N LYS A 147 -3.22 15.55 13.87
CA LYS A 147 -2.16 14.61 13.55
C LYS A 147 -1.92 13.66 14.72
N SER A 148 -1.63 12.39 14.41
CA SER A 148 -1.33 11.37 15.41
C SER A 148 0.11 11.47 15.92
N PHE A 149 1.01 12.09 15.14
CA PHE A 149 2.39 12.32 15.53
C PHE A 149 2.95 13.57 14.83
N ASN A 150 4.11 14.05 15.30
CA ASN A 150 4.81 15.17 14.66
C ASN A 150 5.82 14.63 13.63
N PRO A 151 5.56 14.81 12.31
CA PRO A 151 6.46 14.29 11.27
C PRO A 151 7.84 14.96 11.26
N GLU A 152 7.96 16.19 11.74
CA GLU A 152 9.26 16.89 11.86
C GLU A 152 10.19 16.19 12.84
N ILE A 153 9.64 15.55 13.87
CA ILE A 153 10.42 14.79 14.87
C ILE A 153 10.74 13.40 14.33
N VAL A 154 9.73 12.67 13.84
CA VAL A 154 9.85 11.28 13.39
C VAL A 154 10.73 11.16 12.14
N TYR A 155 10.58 12.10 11.20
CA TYR A 155 11.30 12.09 9.92
C TYR A 155 12.36 13.19 9.84
N LYS A 156 12.93 13.59 10.96
CA LYS A 156 13.96 14.64 11.03
C LYS A 156 15.11 14.38 10.04
N GLY A 157 15.38 15.36 9.19
CA GLY A 157 16.47 15.28 8.21
C GLY A 157 16.14 14.44 6.97
N GLN A 158 14.94 13.92 6.84
CA GLN A 158 14.51 13.17 5.67
C GLN A 158 13.70 14.06 4.71
N PRO A 159 13.88 13.90 3.39
CA PRO A 159 13.09 14.65 2.41
C PRO A 159 11.63 14.20 2.42
N ASN A 160 10.73 15.15 2.17
CA ASN A 160 9.32 14.84 1.97
C ASN A 160 9.16 14.06 0.65
N PRO A 161 8.48 12.89 0.65
CA PRO A 161 8.32 12.08 -0.56
C PRO A 161 7.29 12.64 -1.56
N THR A 162 6.53 13.68 -1.19
CA THR A 162 5.56 14.28 -2.10
C THR A 162 6.25 15.06 -3.22
N GLU A 163 5.86 14.76 -4.45
CA GLU A 163 6.32 15.45 -5.65
C GLU A 163 5.32 16.54 -6.07
N ILE A 164 5.81 17.61 -6.69
CA ILE A 164 4.97 18.70 -7.20
C ILE A 164 4.45 18.42 -8.60
#